data_a3b570e3a310537640eb7020606c2511
#
_entry.id   a3b570e3a310537640eb7020606c2511
#
_cell.length_a   1.000
_cell.length_b   1.000
_cell.length_c   1.000
_cell.angle_alpha   90.00
_cell.angle_beta   90.00
_cell.angle_gamma   90.00
#
_symmetry.space_group_name_H-M   'P 1'
#
loop_
_entity.id
_entity.type
_entity.pdbx_description
1 polymer ?
#
loop_
_entity_poly.entity_id
_entity_poly.type
_entity_poly.pdbx_seq_one_letter_code
_entity_poly.pdbx_strand_id
1 'polypeptide(L)'
;MKKRLVIFFLAAAMVLGGCENKNSKLYKKGIEALEQKDYVTSIAMLEGAVKAGDRLAESYRSLGIAYLKSQEYDKAKEAFKSSLSSMKHKDAEFSRDVMYYEAETCVQAGDLDGAIEICTNIQEEKADADALFLRGRAYFLQKNYEQAKVDFDAAVETKESYQLCFDIYELYQESSMKADGDRYLEAAVKIEPKTTEDYYNIGWAYYYLE
;
A
#
# COMPACT_ATOMS: atom_id res chain seq x y z
N MET A 1 1.25 3.27 23.47
CA MET A 1 0.23 3.05 22.44
C MET A 1 0.83 2.09 21.41
N LYS A 2 0.19 0.94 21.14
CA LYS A 2 0.75 -0.08 20.23
C LYS A 2 0.47 0.37 18.79
N LYS A 3 1.52 0.67 18.01
CA LYS A 3 1.42 0.93 16.58
C LYS A 3 0.69 -0.24 15.91
N ARG A 4 -0.55 -0.03 15.50
CA ARG A 4 -1.28 -0.97 14.65
C ARG A 4 -0.75 -0.78 13.24
N LEU A 5 0.12 -1.68 12.84
CA LEU A 5 0.66 -1.76 11.49
C LEU A 5 -0.48 -2.21 10.57
N VAL A 6 -0.79 -1.40 9.56
CA VAL A 6 -1.73 -1.78 8.50
C VAL A 6 -1.20 -3.04 7.83
N ILE A 7 -1.87 -4.17 8.05
CA ILE A 7 -1.53 -5.44 7.41
C ILE A 7 -2.39 -5.54 6.15
N PHE A 8 -1.85 -5.11 5.01
CA PHE A 8 -2.41 -5.49 3.73
C PHE A 8 -2.24 -6.99 3.54
N PHE A 9 -3.34 -7.72 3.55
CA PHE A 9 -3.36 -9.13 3.17
C PHE A 9 -3.03 -9.24 1.69
N LEU A 10 -1.84 -9.74 1.38
CA LEU A 10 -1.50 -10.24 0.05
C LEU A 10 -2.37 -11.47 -0.22
N ALA A 11 -3.47 -11.31 -0.95
CA ALA A 11 -4.18 -12.44 -1.52
C ALA A 11 -3.31 -13.03 -2.65
N ALA A 12 -2.46 -13.99 -2.30
CA ALA A 12 -1.70 -14.74 -3.29
C ALA A 12 -2.65 -15.68 -4.04
N ALA A 13 -3.05 -15.30 -5.26
CA ALA A 13 -3.70 -16.22 -6.17
C ALA A 13 -2.72 -17.34 -6.54
N MET A 14 -2.92 -18.55 -5.98
CA MET A 14 -2.22 -19.75 -6.40
C MET A 14 -2.69 -20.15 -7.80
N VAL A 15 -1.89 -19.89 -8.81
CA VAL A 15 -2.03 -20.53 -10.12
C VAL A 15 -1.24 -21.83 -10.07
N LEU A 16 -1.95 -22.95 -9.95
CA LEU A 16 -1.40 -24.30 -10.05
C LEU A 16 -1.11 -24.65 -11.50
N GLY A 17 0.12 -25.04 -11.81
CA GLY A 17 0.40 -25.90 -12.93
C GLY A 17 1.65 -25.58 -13.75
N GLY A 18 2.69 -26.35 -13.60
CA GLY A 18 3.75 -26.54 -14.60
C GLY A 18 5.15 -26.61 -13.99
N CYS A 19 5.83 -27.74 -14.16
CA CYS A 19 7.23 -28.09 -13.89
C CYS A 19 7.98 -27.21 -12.89
N GLU A 20 8.11 -27.67 -11.66
CA GLU A 20 8.94 -27.02 -10.64
C GLU A 20 10.42 -27.02 -11.05
N ASN A 21 10.84 -25.97 -11.73
CA ASN A 21 12.24 -25.70 -12.00
C ASN A 21 12.92 -25.28 -10.66
N LYS A 22 14.19 -25.65 -10.47
CA LYS A 22 14.98 -25.28 -9.27
C LYS A 22 14.92 -23.77 -8.96
N ASN A 23 14.72 -22.95 -9.97
CA ASN A 23 14.64 -21.50 -9.90
C ASN A 23 13.35 -21.02 -9.21
N SER A 24 12.19 -21.69 -9.44
CA SER A 24 10.92 -21.31 -8.79
C SER A 24 10.95 -21.49 -7.25
N LYS A 25 11.90 -22.25 -6.73
CA LYS A 25 12.08 -22.42 -5.27
C LYS A 25 12.63 -21.19 -4.59
N LEU A 26 13.45 -20.38 -5.26
CA LEU A 26 14.01 -19.15 -4.68
C LEU A 26 12.92 -18.09 -4.53
N TYR A 27 12.11 -17.89 -5.58
CA TYR A 27 10.97 -16.97 -5.52
C TYR A 27 10.01 -17.36 -4.39
N LYS A 28 9.56 -18.63 -4.35
CA LYS A 28 8.65 -19.12 -3.31
C LYS A 28 9.21 -18.88 -1.90
N LYS A 29 10.48 -19.26 -1.65
CA LYS A 29 11.12 -19.03 -0.34
C LYS A 29 11.25 -17.54 0.00
N GLY A 30 11.49 -16.70 -0.99
CA GLY A 30 11.53 -15.26 -0.80
C GLY A 30 10.18 -14.69 -0.37
N ILE A 31 9.08 -15.17 -0.98
CA ILE A 31 7.72 -14.80 -0.60
C ILE A 31 7.37 -15.31 0.82
N GLU A 32 7.66 -16.58 1.12
CA GLU A 32 7.44 -17.16 2.45
C GLU A 32 8.17 -16.36 3.54
N ALA A 33 9.43 -15.98 3.30
CA ALA A 33 10.21 -15.15 4.22
C ALA A 33 9.60 -13.74 4.36
N LEU A 34 9.10 -13.15 3.26
CA LEU A 34 8.44 -11.84 3.27
C LEU A 34 7.18 -11.88 4.14
N GLU A 35 6.35 -12.90 4.01
CA GLU A 35 5.15 -13.13 4.81
C GLU A 35 5.48 -13.31 6.31
N GLN A 36 6.61 -13.97 6.61
CA GLN A 36 7.13 -14.15 7.97
C GLN A 36 7.85 -12.88 8.50
N LYS A 37 7.93 -11.82 7.70
CA LYS A 37 8.66 -10.57 8.00
C LYS A 37 10.16 -10.76 8.21
N ASP A 38 10.72 -11.88 7.72
CA ASP A 38 12.16 -12.10 7.63
C ASP A 38 12.69 -11.45 6.35
N TYR A 39 12.82 -10.13 6.40
CA TYR A 39 13.20 -9.33 5.22
C TYR A 39 14.61 -9.64 4.73
N VAL A 40 15.52 -10.01 5.63
CA VAL A 40 16.91 -10.36 5.27
C VAL A 40 16.93 -11.62 4.40
N THR A 41 16.26 -12.69 4.85
CA THR A 41 16.13 -13.91 4.06
C THR A 41 15.34 -13.67 2.78
N SER A 42 14.25 -12.89 2.85
CA SER A 42 13.44 -12.54 1.69
C SER A 42 14.27 -11.87 0.60
N ILE A 43 15.03 -10.83 0.93
CA ILE A 43 15.93 -10.13 0.00
C ILE A 43 16.91 -11.11 -0.65
N ALA A 44 17.63 -11.90 0.16
CA ALA A 44 18.63 -12.83 -0.36
C ALA A 44 18.02 -13.87 -1.35
N MET A 45 16.84 -14.39 -1.04
CA MET A 45 16.14 -15.35 -1.89
C MET A 45 15.61 -14.71 -3.18
N LEU A 46 15.03 -13.50 -3.08
CA LEU A 46 14.48 -12.78 -4.23
C LEU A 46 15.59 -12.25 -5.16
N GLU A 47 16.72 -11.78 -4.64
CA GLU A 47 17.89 -11.46 -5.46
C GLU A 47 18.41 -12.70 -6.21
N GLY A 48 18.38 -13.87 -5.55
CA GLY A 48 18.71 -15.14 -6.21
C GLY A 48 17.71 -15.49 -7.32
N ALA A 49 16.41 -15.23 -7.12
CA ALA A 49 15.38 -15.44 -8.14
C ALA A 49 15.58 -14.50 -9.33
N VAL A 50 15.89 -13.23 -9.09
CA VAL A 50 16.22 -12.24 -10.13
C VAL A 50 17.43 -12.69 -10.95
N LYS A 51 18.53 -13.10 -10.31
CA LYS A 51 19.74 -13.62 -10.98
C LYS A 51 19.45 -14.85 -11.83
N ALA A 52 18.51 -15.68 -11.41
CA ALA A 52 18.08 -16.86 -12.13
C ALA A 52 17.10 -16.56 -13.29
N GLY A 53 16.67 -15.33 -13.45
CA GLY A 53 15.67 -14.92 -14.45
C GLY A 53 14.27 -15.48 -14.17
N ASP A 54 13.99 -15.85 -12.93
CA ASP A 54 12.72 -16.44 -12.55
C ASP A 54 11.70 -15.35 -12.25
N ARG A 55 10.56 -15.33 -12.98
CA ARG A 55 9.45 -14.40 -12.77
C ARG A 55 9.95 -12.98 -12.52
N LEU A 56 10.72 -12.42 -13.45
CA LEU A 56 11.48 -11.18 -13.23
C LEU A 56 10.62 -10.03 -12.69
N ALA A 57 9.46 -9.80 -13.29
CA ALA A 57 8.60 -8.71 -12.85
C ALA A 57 8.11 -8.92 -11.40
N GLU A 58 7.60 -10.13 -11.10
CA GLU A 58 7.10 -10.46 -9.76
C GLU A 58 8.24 -10.56 -8.73
N SER A 59 9.43 -11.05 -9.13
CA SER A 59 10.59 -11.12 -8.25
C SER A 59 11.09 -9.73 -7.88
N TYR A 60 11.19 -8.81 -8.85
CA TYR A 60 11.55 -7.43 -8.59
C TYR A 60 10.51 -6.70 -7.75
N ARG A 61 9.19 -6.90 -8.03
CA ARG A 61 8.14 -6.33 -7.20
C ARG A 61 8.26 -6.77 -5.74
N SER A 62 8.41 -8.07 -5.51
CA SER A 62 8.52 -8.62 -4.16
C SER A 62 9.80 -8.17 -3.45
N LEU A 63 10.90 -8.06 -4.20
CA LEU A 63 12.17 -7.52 -3.73
C LEU A 63 12.04 -6.04 -3.32
N GLY A 64 11.33 -5.24 -4.12
CA GLY A 64 11.00 -3.85 -3.80
C GLY A 64 10.21 -3.75 -2.50
N ILE A 65 9.22 -4.62 -2.29
CA ILE A 65 8.45 -4.68 -1.04
C ILE A 65 9.37 -5.06 0.14
N ALA A 66 10.28 -6.03 -0.03
CA ALA A 66 11.20 -6.42 1.03
C ALA A 66 12.16 -5.28 1.39
N TYR A 67 12.71 -4.56 0.41
CA TYR A 67 13.52 -3.38 0.63
C TYR A 67 12.74 -2.24 1.30
N LEU A 68 11.51 -1.97 0.87
CA LEU A 68 10.63 -0.98 1.51
C LEU A 68 10.44 -1.30 3.00
N LYS A 69 10.12 -2.56 3.32
CA LYS A 69 9.94 -3.02 4.71
C LYS A 69 11.24 -2.98 5.53
N SER A 70 12.40 -3.05 4.87
CA SER A 70 13.72 -2.87 5.48
C SER A 70 14.17 -1.41 5.52
N GLN A 71 13.34 -0.46 5.04
CA GLN A 71 13.65 0.97 4.94
C GLN A 71 14.82 1.30 3.99
N GLU A 72 15.10 0.41 3.05
CA GLU A 72 16.10 0.60 2.00
C GLU A 72 15.43 1.24 0.76
N TYR A 73 14.97 2.48 0.93
CA TYR A 73 14.04 3.15 -0.01
C TYR A 73 14.58 3.30 -1.43
N ASP A 74 15.87 3.62 -1.58
CA ASP A 74 16.47 3.77 -2.92
C ASP A 74 16.48 2.45 -3.68
N LYS A 75 16.82 1.35 -3.00
CA LYS A 75 16.78 0.01 -3.60
C LYS A 75 15.35 -0.43 -3.89
N ALA A 76 14.39 -0.06 -3.05
CA ALA A 76 12.98 -0.35 -3.29
C ALA A 76 12.49 0.33 -4.57
N LYS A 77 12.78 1.64 -4.76
CA LYS A 77 12.44 2.37 -5.99
C LYS A 77 13.08 1.75 -7.23
N GLU A 78 14.35 1.37 -7.18
CA GLU A 78 15.02 0.69 -8.29
C GLU A 78 14.40 -0.67 -8.62
N ALA A 79 14.03 -1.44 -7.60
CA ALA A 79 13.38 -2.73 -7.79
C ALA A 79 11.98 -2.58 -8.42
N PHE A 80 11.15 -1.62 -7.99
CA PHE A 80 9.85 -1.38 -8.60
C PHE A 80 9.98 -0.93 -10.05
N LYS A 81 10.92 -0.05 -10.39
CA LYS A 81 11.23 0.35 -11.75
C LYS A 81 11.66 -0.84 -12.62
N SER A 82 12.50 -1.73 -12.05
CA SER A 82 12.92 -2.96 -12.70
C SER A 82 11.77 -3.94 -12.90
N SER A 83 10.83 -4.00 -11.96
CA SER A 83 9.61 -4.79 -12.07
C SER A 83 8.79 -4.38 -13.30
N LEU A 84 8.45 -3.09 -13.40
CA LEU A 84 7.67 -2.55 -14.53
C LEU A 84 8.37 -2.78 -15.87
N SER A 85 9.69 -2.55 -15.94
CA SER A 85 10.47 -2.74 -17.17
C SER A 85 10.66 -4.20 -17.58
N SER A 86 10.51 -5.14 -16.65
CA SER A 86 10.64 -6.59 -16.88
C SER A 86 9.33 -7.25 -17.31
N MET A 87 8.23 -6.52 -17.35
CA MET A 87 6.94 -7.04 -17.79
C MET A 87 6.98 -7.43 -19.27
N LYS A 88 6.58 -8.65 -19.59
CA LYS A 88 6.51 -9.14 -20.97
C LYS A 88 5.27 -8.67 -21.72
N HIS A 89 4.21 -8.39 -21.00
CA HIS A 89 2.92 -7.93 -21.52
C HIS A 89 2.39 -6.83 -20.60
N LYS A 90 1.59 -5.92 -21.17
CA LYS A 90 0.89 -4.91 -20.37
C LYS A 90 -0.15 -5.61 -19.48
N ASP A 91 0.03 -5.47 -18.17
CA ASP A 91 -0.93 -5.86 -17.14
C ASP A 91 -1.19 -4.62 -16.29
N ALA A 92 -2.34 -3.99 -16.51
CA ALA A 92 -2.67 -2.71 -15.86
C ALA A 92 -2.86 -2.88 -14.34
N GLU A 93 -3.39 -4.04 -13.89
CA GLU A 93 -3.57 -4.31 -12.47
C GLU A 93 -2.23 -4.50 -11.77
N PHE A 94 -1.35 -5.32 -12.34
CA PHE A 94 0.00 -5.52 -11.84
C PHE A 94 0.81 -4.22 -11.84
N SER A 95 0.73 -3.43 -12.93
CA SER A 95 1.43 -2.15 -13.02
C SER A 95 0.98 -1.18 -11.93
N ARG A 96 -0.34 -1.08 -11.70
CA ARG A 96 -0.92 -0.21 -10.67
C ARG A 96 -0.47 -0.63 -9.28
N ASP A 97 -0.46 -1.92 -8.99
CA ASP A 97 0.01 -2.45 -7.72
C ASP A 97 1.49 -2.13 -7.47
N VAL A 98 2.36 -2.27 -8.49
CA VAL A 98 3.78 -1.87 -8.38
C VAL A 98 3.92 -0.37 -8.16
N MET A 99 3.19 0.45 -8.92
CA MET A 99 3.20 1.91 -8.77
C MET A 99 2.71 2.35 -7.38
N TYR A 100 1.73 1.66 -6.82
CA TYR A 100 1.26 1.94 -5.47
C TYR A 100 2.37 1.74 -4.43
N TYR A 101 3.11 0.61 -4.48
CA TYR A 101 4.24 0.38 -3.59
C TYR A 101 5.40 1.37 -3.82
N GLU A 102 5.62 1.79 -5.07
CA GLU A 102 6.61 2.83 -5.38
C GLU A 102 6.21 4.17 -4.75
N ALA A 103 4.94 4.58 -4.89
CA ALA A 103 4.41 5.79 -4.24
C ALA A 103 4.49 5.72 -2.71
N GLU A 104 4.12 4.59 -2.10
CA GLU A 104 4.28 4.38 -0.65
C GLU A 104 5.76 4.50 -0.24
N THR A 105 6.68 3.97 -1.05
CA THR A 105 8.12 4.12 -0.83
C THR A 105 8.54 5.58 -0.87
N CYS A 106 8.03 6.35 -1.82
CA CYS A 106 8.29 7.79 -1.93
C CYS A 106 7.79 8.54 -0.69
N VAL A 107 6.58 8.24 -0.20
CA VAL A 107 6.07 8.84 1.05
C VAL A 107 6.97 8.53 2.24
N GLN A 108 7.37 7.27 2.40
CA GLN A 108 8.22 6.87 3.53
C GLN A 108 9.64 7.42 3.43
N ALA A 109 10.15 7.65 2.23
CA ALA A 109 11.44 8.29 1.97
C ALA A 109 11.41 9.82 2.12
N GLY A 110 10.22 10.43 2.24
CA GLY A 110 10.03 11.89 2.26
C GLY A 110 10.03 12.54 0.86
N ASP A 111 10.01 11.75 -0.21
CA ASP A 111 9.88 12.19 -1.60
C ASP A 111 8.38 12.40 -1.93
N LEU A 112 7.80 13.44 -1.30
CA LEU A 112 6.37 13.67 -1.34
C LEU A 112 5.88 14.08 -2.75
N ASP A 113 6.69 14.82 -3.49
CA ASP A 113 6.36 15.22 -4.86
C ASP A 113 6.34 14.00 -5.80
N GLY A 114 7.32 13.10 -5.66
CA GLY A 114 7.34 11.84 -6.41
C GLY A 114 6.12 10.95 -6.10
N ALA A 115 5.70 10.88 -4.84
CA ALA A 115 4.49 10.16 -4.46
C ALA A 115 3.23 10.75 -5.11
N ILE A 116 3.10 12.08 -5.12
CA ILE A 116 1.96 12.80 -5.73
C ILE A 116 1.91 12.52 -7.24
N GLU A 117 3.05 12.58 -7.92
CA GLU A 117 3.15 12.32 -9.36
C GLU A 117 2.68 10.88 -9.68
N ILE A 118 3.23 9.89 -8.98
CA ILE A 118 2.88 8.48 -9.22
C ILE A 118 1.39 8.23 -8.96
N CYS A 119 0.86 8.73 -7.84
CA CYS A 119 -0.56 8.57 -7.53
C CYS A 119 -1.46 9.28 -8.54
N THR A 120 -1.04 10.43 -9.08
CA THR A 120 -1.77 11.12 -10.14
C THR A 120 -1.84 10.28 -11.41
N ASN A 121 -0.73 9.66 -11.82
CA ASN A 121 -0.71 8.76 -12.97
C ASN A 121 -1.64 7.52 -12.77
N ILE A 122 -1.71 6.97 -11.55
CA ILE A 122 -2.66 5.89 -11.24
C ILE A 122 -4.12 6.38 -11.44
N GLN A 123 -4.45 7.61 -11.00
CA GLN A 123 -5.79 8.18 -11.13
C GLN A 123 -6.22 8.46 -12.56
N GLU A 124 -5.28 8.78 -13.46
CA GLU A 124 -5.58 9.01 -14.89
C GLU A 124 -6.11 7.76 -15.59
N GLU A 125 -5.71 6.57 -15.15
CA GLU A 125 -6.20 5.32 -15.71
C GLU A 125 -7.57 4.92 -15.16
N LYS A 126 -7.76 5.05 -13.85
CA LYS A 126 -9.00 4.69 -13.15
C LYS A 126 -9.00 5.28 -11.74
N ALA A 127 -10.15 5.76 -11.28
CA ALA A 127 -10.34 6.17 -9.89
C ALA A 127 -9.98 5.01 -8.93
N ASP A 128 -9.05 5.27 -8.01
CA ASP A 128 -8.49 4.32 -7.08
C ASP A 128 -8.41 4.95 -5.68
N ALA A 129 -9.19 4.42 -4.74
CA ALA A 129 -9.30 5.00 -3.40
C ALA A 129 -7.98 4.93 -2.62
N ASP A 130 -7.21 3.86 -2.81
CA ASP A 130 -5.95 3.66 -2.08
C ASP A 130 -4.87 4.64 -2.61
N ALA A 131 -4.88 4.93 -3.92
CA ALA A 131 -3.99 5.95 -4.51
C ALA A 131 -4.45 7.38 -4.16
N LEU A 132 -5.76 7.65 -4.08
CA LEU A 132 -6.27 8.92 -3.56
C LEU A 132 -5.83 9.14 -2.10
N PHE A 133 -6.02 8.13 -1.25
CA PHE A 133 -5.57 8.21 0.13
C PHE A 133 -4.07 8.49 0.24
N LEU A 134 -3.25 7.79 -0.54
CA LEU A 134 -1.80 7.95 -0.50
C LEU A 134 -1.35 9.34 -1.01
N ARG A 135 -2.01 9.88 -2.05
CA ARG A 135 -1.77 11.24 -2.54
C ARG A 135 -2.20 12.29 -1.51
N GLY A 136 -3.38 12.10 -0.92
CA GLY A 136 -3.85 12.93 0.17
C GLY A 136 -2.89 12.94 1.35
N ARG A 137 -2.34 11.77 1.72
CA ARG A 137 -1.32 11.65 2.76
C ARG A 137 -0.04 12.39 2.40
N ALA A 138 0.41 12.35 1.16
CA ALA A 138 1.56 13.12 0.71
C ALA A 138 1.31 14.64 0.80
N TYR A 139 0.15 15.12 0.34
CA TYR A 139 -0.26 16.51 0.52
C TYR A 139 -0.35 16.91 1.99
N PHE A 140 -0.90 16.05 2.83
CA PHE A 140 -1.02 16.29 4.27
C PHE A 140 0.37 16.49 4.92
N LEU A 141 1.33 15.63 4.58
CA LEU A 141 2.71 15.74 5.06
C LEU A 141 3.43 16.99 4.54
N GLN A 142 3.06 17.48 3.35
CA GLN A 142 3.49 18.79 2.83
C GLN A 142 2.78 19.96 3.52
N LYS A 143 1.84 19.71 4.44
CA LYS A 143 0.97 20.71 5.05
C LYS A 143 0.02 21.40 4.07
N ASN A 144 -0.21 20.80 2.92
CA ASN A 144 -1.22 21.23 1.95
C ASN A 144 -2.57 20.57 2.30
N TYR A 145 -3.16 21.01 3.41
CA TYR A 145 -4.34 20.37 4.00
C TYR A 145 -5.59 20.44 3.12
N GLU A 146 -5.71 21.50 2.31
CA GLU A 146 -6.84 21.65 1.39
C GLU A 146 -6.83 20.55 0.30
N GLN A 147 -5.68 20.31 -0.32
CA GLN A 147 -5.56 19.26 -1.33
C GLN A 147 -5.67 17.87 -0.69
N ALA A 148 -5.06 17.69 0.49
CA ALA A 148 -5.20 16.45 1.25
C ALA A 148 -6.66 16.11 1.52
N LYS A 149 -7.46 17.10 1.96
CA LYS A 149 -8.88 16.93 2.23
C LYS A 149 -9.67 16.54 0.98
N VAL A 150 -9.39 17.17 -0.16
CA VAL A 150 -10.06 16.82 -1.42
C VAL A 150 -9.80 15.35 -1.78
N ASP A 151 -8.58 14.89 -1.66
CA ASP A 151 -8.21 13.51 -1.97
C ASP A 151 -8.80 12.53 -0.95
N PHE A 152 -8.79 12.84 0.34
CA PHE A 152 -9.39 11.99 1.37
C PHE A 152 -10.91 11.87 1.22
N ASP A 153 -11.59 12.97 0.94
CA ASP A 153 -13.03 12.96 0.68
C ASP A 153 -13.35 12.07 -0.54
N ALA A 154 -12.61 12.24 -1.63
CA ALA A 154 -12.77 11.42 -2.83
C ALA A 154 -12.44 9.92 -2.57
N ALA A 155 -11.44 9.62 -1.73
CA ALA A 155 -11.11 8.25 -1.37
C ALA A 155 -12.25 7.56 -0.62
N VAL A 156 -12.83 8.23 0.38
CA VAL A 156 -13.97 7.70 1.16
C VAL A 156 -15.22 7.55 0.28
N GLU A 157 -15.48 8.46 -0.65
CA GLU A 157 -16.57 8.35 -1.62
C GLU A 157 -16.36 7.20 -2.60
N THR A 158 -15.11 6.92 -2.99
CA THR A 158 -14.78 5.84 -3.94
C THR A 158 -14.90 4.46 -3.29
N LYS A 159 -14.61 4.34 -1.99
CA LYS A 159 -14.56 3.06 -1.27
C LYS A 159 -15.07 3.23 0.15
N GLU A 160 -16.24 2.65 0.43
CA GLU A 160 -16.71 2.52 1.81
C GLU A 160 -15.79 1.58 2.60
N SER A 161 -15.03 2.13 3.54
CA SER A 161 -14.06 1.37 4.33
C SER A 161 -13.84 2.01 5.70
N TYR A 162 -14.18 1.26 6.75
CA TYR A 162 -13.88 1.66 8.14
C TYR A 162 -12.38 1.94 8.32
N GLN A 163 -11.53 1.06 7.81
CA GLN A 163 -10.08 1.21 7.95
C GLN A 163 -9.58 2.50 7.31
N LEU A 164 -10.04 2.84 6.10
CA LEU A 164 -9.68 4.08 5.43
C LEU A 164 -10.08 5.31 6.25
N CYS A 165 -11.30 5.31 6.80
CA CYS A 165 -11.76 6.41 7.65
C CYS A 165 -10.90 6.54 8.92
N PHE A 166 -10.53 5.43 9.56
CA PHE A 166 -9.65 5.45 10.73
C PHE A 166 -8.23 5.89 10.39
N ASP A 167 -7.67 5.44 9.27
CA ASP A 167 -6.32 5.83 8.85
C ASP A 167 -6.24 7.34 8.59
N ILE A 168 -7.28 7.92 7.97
CA ILE A 168 -7.35 9.37 7.77
C ILE A 168 -7.50 10.09 9.12
N TYR A 169 -8.40 9.63 9.99
CA TYR A 169 -8.58 10.22 11.32
C TYR A 169 -7.28 10.21 12.14
N GLU A 170 -6.52 9.09 12.11
CA GLU A 170 -5.25 8.99 12.83
C GLU A 170 -4.23 10.03 12.35
N LEU A 171 -4.16 10.32 11.05
CA LEU A 171 -3.29 11.38 10.51
C LEU A 171 -3.62 12.75 11.10
N TYR A 172 -4.91 13.09 11.15
CA TYR A 172 -5.37 14.36 11.73
C TYR A 172 -5.13 14.41 13.24
N GLN A 173 -5.40 13.30 13.95
CA GLN A 173 -5.20 13.22 15.40
C GLN A 173 -3.72 13.36 15.78
N GLU A 174 -2.81 12.67 15.07
CA GLU A 174 -1.36 12.77 15.31
C GLU A 174 -0.83 14.19 15.07
N SER A 175 -1.49 14.95 14.21
CA SER A 175 -1.17 16.34 13.91
C SER A 175 -1.89 17.35 14.79
N SER A 176 -2.58 16.90 15.86
CA SER A 176 -3.38 17.75 16.76
C SER A 176 -4.55 18.49 16.08
N MET A 177 -5.06 17.93 14.98
CA MET A 177 -6.17 18.46 14.20
C MET A 177 -7.42 17.55 14.33
N LYS A 178 -7.72 17.05 15.54
CA LYS A 178 -8.80 16.07 15.79
C LYS A 178 -10.13 16.51 15.16
N ALA A 179 -10.52 17.78 15.37
CA ALA A 179 -11.79 18.29 14.86
C ALA A 179 -11.96 18.18 13.34
N ASP A 180 -10.88 18.31 12.58
CA ASP A 180 -10.90 18.12 11.12
C ASP A 180 -10.95 16.63 10.75
N GLY A 181 -10.41 15.75 11.60
CA GLY A 181 -10.44 14.31 11.45
C GLY A 181 -11.78 13.67 11.81
N ASP A 182 -12.51 14.23 12.76
CA ASP A 182 -13.77 13.67 13.29
C ASP A 182 -14.81 13.40 12.18
N ARG A 183 -14.84 14.20 11.12
CA ARG A 183 -15.71 14.00 9.96
C ARG A 183 -15.53 12.63 9.26
N TYR A 184 -14.34 12.05 9.32
CA TYR A 184 -14.08 10.73 8.74
C TYR A 184 -14.59 9.62 9.66
N LEU A 185 -14.58 9.81 10.96
CA LEU A 185 -15.29 8.93 11.90
C LEU A 185 -16.82 9.03 11.70
N GLU A 186 -17.34 10.24 11.47
CA GLU A 186 -18.75 10.44 11.12
C GLU A 186 -19.11 9.75 9.78
N ALA A 187 -18.18 9.69 8.83
CA ALA A 187 -18.38 8.91 7.61
C ALA A 187 -18.38 7.40 7.91
N ALA A 188 -17.48 6.93 8.76
CA ALA A 188 -17.42 5.52 9.17
C ALA A 188 -18.74 5.05 9.82
N VAL A 189 -19.35 5.83 10.72
CA VAL A 189 -20.62 5.44 11.37
C VAL A 189 -21.82 5.41 10.42
N LYS A 190 -21.69 5.97 9.21
CA LYS A 190 -22.74 5.92 8.17
C LYS A 190 -22.64 4.68 7.27
N ILE A 191 -21.54 3.95 7.33
CA ILE A 191 -21.35 2.71 6.58
C ILE A 191 -22.33 1.66 7.14
N GLU A 192 -23.12 1.04 6.27
CA GLU A 192 -24.07 0.01 6.68
C GLU A 192 -23.33 -1.25 7.16
N PRO A 193 -23.49 -1.67 8.43
CA PRO A 193 -22.80 -2.84 8.96
C PRO A 193 -23.34 -4.14 8.36
N LYS A 194 -22.45 -5.01 7.90
CA LYS A 194 -22.77 -6.32 7.29
C LYS A 194 -22.25 -7.49 8.14
N THR A 195 -21.29 -7.23 9.00
CA THR A 195 -20.59 -8.23 9.81
C THR A 195 -20.52 -7.81 11.28
N THR A 196 -20.24 -8.76 12.17
CA THR A 196 -19.99 -8.46 13.59
C THR A 196 -18.81 -7.48 13.76
N GLU A 197 -17.78 -7.60 12.91
CA GLU A 197 -16.62 -6.71 12.93
C GLU A 197 -17.01 -5.26 12.60
N ASP A 198 -17.96 -5.07 11.68
CA ASP A 198 -18.46 -3.73 11.34
C ASP A 198 -19.10 -3.03 12.54
N TYR A 199 -19.86 -3.76 13.36
CA TYR A 199 -20.44 -3.21 14.58
C TYR A 199 -19.37 -2.80 15.60
N TYR A 200 -18.25 -3.55 15.70
CA TYR A 200 -17.12 -3.15 16.52
C TYR A 200 -16.44 -1.88 15.97
N ASN A 201 -16.29 -1.78 14.66
CA ASN A 201 -15.73 -0.59 14.02
C ASN A 201 -16.59 0.64 14.26
N ILE A 202 -17.91 0.53 14.13
CA ILE A 202 -18.86 1.61 14.46
C ILE A 202 -18.73 2.01 15.95
N GLY A 203 -18.66 1.02 16.85
CA GLY A 203 -18.46 1.28 18.28
C GLY A 203 -17.17 2.05 18.57
N TRP A 204 -16.07 1.70 17.88
CA TRP A 204 -14.81 2.44 17.98
C TRP A 204 -14.93 3.88 17.42
N ALA A 205 -15.63 4.04 16.28
CA ALA A 205 -15.83 5.37 15.72
C ALA A 205 -16.59 6.29 16.69
N TYR A 206 -17.67 5.80 17.32
CA TYR A 206 -18.37 6.55 18.35
C TYR A 206 -17.50 6.87 19.57
N TYR A 207 -16.71 5.90 20.04
CA TYR A 207 -15.78 6.10 21.16
C TYR A 207 -14.76 7.21 20.90
N TYR A 208 -14.28 7.36 19.68
CA TYR A 208 -13.33 8.41 19.33
C TYR A 208 -13.98 9.77 19.09
N LEU A 209 -15.29 9.80 18.77
CA LEU A 209 -16.06 11.03 18.60
C LEU A 209 -16.45 11.69 19.95
N GLU A 210 -16.41 10.94 21.06
CA GLU A 210 -16.58 11.48 22.42
C GLU A 210 -15.32 12.22 22.90
#